data_6f1c30b88fbc68cebac3303be269c08e
#
_entry.id   6f1c30b88fbc68cebac3303be269c08e
#
_cell.length_a   1.000
_cell.length_b   1.000
_cell.length_c   1.000
_cell.angle_alpha   90.00
_cell.angle_beta   90.00
_cell.angle_gamma   90.00
#
_symmetry.space_group_name_H-M   'P 1'
#
loop_
_entity.id
_entity.type
_entity.pdbx_description
1 polymer ?
#
loop_
_entity_poly.entity_id
_entity_poly.type
_entity_poly.pdbx_seq_one_letter_code
_entity_poly.pdbx_strand_id
1 'polypeptide(L)'
;MGLFDIRIPYKPFEYPDYYTEGWLKQAQAFWLHTEIPMSGDVKDWNENLTKEEKNLVGNILLGFAQTECAVSDYWTQKVVSWFPKHEIQQMAMMFGSQETIHAVAYSYLNETLKLEDY
;
A
#
# COMPACT_ATOMS: atom_id res chain seq x y z
N MET A 1 3.22 26.20 -17.60
CA MET A 1 1.88 25.59 -17.70
C MET A 1 1.43 25.10 -16.34
N GLY A 2 0.14 25.01 -16.11
CA GLY A 2 -0.41 24.68 -14.82
C GLY A 2 -0.43 23.20 -14.49
N LEU A 3 -0.67 22.90 -13.22
CA LEU A 3 -0.71 21.53 -12.69
C LEU A 3 -1.72 20.63 -13.42
N PHE A 4 -2.84 21.21 -13.87
CA PHE A 4 -3.92 20.48 -14.54
C PHE A 4 -3.84 20.54 -16.07
N ASP A 5 -2.82 21.19 -16.63
CA ASP A 5 -2.64 21.24 -18.08
C ASP A 5 -1.99 19.96 -18.58
N ILE A 6 -2.52 19.42 -19.68
CA ILE A 6 -2.00 18.19 -20.30
C ILE A 6 -0.64 18.48 -20.94
N ARG A 7 0.29 17.53 -20.74
CA ARG A 7 1.57 17.50 -21.45
C ARG A 7 1.68 16.18 -22.20
N ILE A 8 1.87 16.25 -23.52
CA ILE A 8 2.00 15.05 -24.35
C ILE A 8 3.40 14.44 -24.23
N PRO A 9 4.51 15.22 -24.36
CA PRO A 9 5.86 14.63 -24.18
C PRO A 9 6.08 14.14 -22.75
N TYR A 10 6.74 13.00 -22.61
CA TYR A 10 7.07 12.47 -21.30
C TYR A 10 7.94 13.42 -20.49
N LYS A 11 8.96 13.99 -21.11
CA LYS A 11 9.89 14.96 -20.49
C LYS A 11 9.95 16.25 -21.30
N PRO A 12 10.44 17.34 -20.68
CA PRO A 12 10.92 17.47 -19.31
C PRO A 12 9.78 17.44 -18.29
N PHE A 13 10.07 16.94 -17.08
CA PHE A 13 9.10 17.02 -15.98
C PHE A 13 8.95 18.45 -15.50
N GLU A 14 7.74 18.89 -15.31
CA GLU A 14 7.45 20.23 -14.75
C GLU A 14 7.45 20.21 -13.22
N TYR A 15 7.19 19.03 -12.64
CA TYR A 15 7.15 18.82 -11.19
C TYR A 15 8.05 17.62 -10.83
N PRO A 16 9.39 17.76 -10.98
CA PRO A 16 10.31 16.64 -10.87
C PRO A 16 10.35 15.98 -9.50
N ASP A 17 9.94 16.68 -8.44
CA ASP A 17 9.95 16.12 -7.09
C ASP A 17 8.96 14.95 -6.95
N TYR A 18 7.90 14.92 -7.72
CA TYR A 18 6.98 13.76 -7.72
C TYR A 18 7.66 12.50 -8.24
N TYR A 19 8.63 12.65 -9.14
CA TYR A 19 9.45 11.53 -9.57
C TYR A 19 10.51 11.17 -8.52
N THR A 20 11.35 12.13 -8.09
CA THR A 20 12.51 11.84 -7.22
C THR A 20 12.09 11.50 -5.80
N GLU A 21 11.16 12.23 -5.23
CA GLU A 21 10.71 12.05 -3.84
C GLU A 21 9.55 11.07 -3.72
N GLY A 22 8.74 10.93 -4.75
CA GLY A 22 7.62 10.01 -4.76
C GLY A 22 7.98 8.68 -5.41
N TRP A 23 7.95 8.61 -6.73
CA TRP A 23 8.11 7.36 -7.46
C TRP A 23 9.41 6.62 -7.14
N LEU A 24 10.55 7.33 -7.25
CA LEU A 24 11.87 6.70 -7.11
C LEU A 24 12.09 6.16 -5.70
N LYS A 25 11.75 6.93 -4.68
CA LYS A 25 11.92 6.48 -3.29
C LYS A 25 11.05 5.28 -2.97
N GLN A 26 9.82 5.24 -3.46
CA GLN A 26 8.94 4.09 -3.27
C GLN A 26 9.46 2.86 -4.02
N ALA A 27 9.96 3.02 -5.23
CA ALA A 27 10.55 1.91 -5.98
C ALA A 27 11.77 1.33 -5.27
N GLN A 28 12.60 2.18 -4.66
CA GLN A 28 13.78 1.77 -3.90
C GLN A 28 13.43 1.09 -2.57
N ALA A 29 12.26 1.35 -2.02
CA ALA A 29 11.78 0.77 -0.77
C ALA A 29 10.96 -0.51 -0.98
N PHE A 30 11.08 -1.16 -2.13
CA PHE A 30 10.32 -2.36 -2.47
C PHE A 30 10.59 -3.51 -1.50
N TRP A 31 9.50 -4.19 -1.08
CA TRP A 31 9.57 -5.38 -0.25
C TRP A 31 8.37 -6.29 -0.52
N LEU A 32 8.47 -7.56 -0.11
CA LEU A 32 7.36 -8.51 -0.19
C LEU A 32 7.14 -9.18 1.16
N HIS A 33 5.90 -9.62 1.39
CA HIS A 33 5.53 -10.35 2.62
C HIS A 33 6.37 -11.60 2.85
N THR A 34 6.89 -12.22 1.79
CA THR A 34 7.74 -13.41 1.87
C THR A 34 9.10 -13.13 2.55
N GLU A 35 9.48 -11.87 2.67
CA GLU A 35 10.73 -11.46 3.35
C GLU A 35 10.54 -11.30 4.85
N ILE A 36 9.31 -11.38 5.36
CA ILE A 36 8.98 -11.14 6.76
C ILE A 36 8.65 -12.49 7.42
N PRO A 37 9.48 -12.98 8.37
CA PRO A 37 9.17 -14.20 9.09
C PRO A 37 8.04 -13.97 10.09
N MET A 38 7.02 -14.82 10.07
CA MET A 38 5.82 -14.69 10.92
C MET A 38 5.65 -15.81 11.93
N SER A 39 6.63 -16.71 12.08
CA SER A 39 6.54 -17.82 13.03
C SER A 39 6.45 -17.34 14.47
N GLY A 40 7.17 -16.27 14.82
CA GLY A 40 7.09 -15.66 16.14
C GLY A 40 5.72 -15.04 16.43
N ASP A 41 5.08 -14.49 15.38
CA ASP A 41 3.74 -13.90 15.52
C ASP A 41 2.69 -14.97 15.83
N VAL A 42 2.80 -16.15 15.22
CA VAL A 42 1.91 -17.28 15.51
C VAL A 42 2.01 -17.68 16.98
N LYS A 43 3.24 -17.77 17.49
CA LYS A 43 3.50 -18.11 18.90
C LYS A 43 2.90 -17.06 19.82
N ASP A 44 3.16 -15.79 19.57
CA ASP A 44 2.63 -14.70 20.38
C ASP A 44 1.11 -14.68 20.35
N TRP A 45 0.53 -14.87 19.18
CA TRP A 45 -0.93 -14.92 19.00
C TRP A 45 -1.56 -16.04 19.83
N ASN A 46 -0.97 -17.23 19.81
CA ASN A 46 -1.55 -18.40 20.46
C ASN A 46 -1.24 -18.46 21.97
N GLU A 47 -0.10 -17.95 22.42
CA GLU A 47 0.40 -18.21 23.78
C GLU A 47 0.46 -16.95 24.65
N ASN A 48 0.70 -15.76 24.08
CA ASN A 48 1.05 -14.57 24.86
C ASN A 48 -0.04 -13.51 24.92
N LEU A 49 -0.98 -13.49 23.95
CA LEU A 49 -2.05 -12.50 23.93
C LEU A 49 -3.28 -12.98 24.70
N THR A 50 -3.90 -12.07 25.43
CA THR A 50 -5.20 -12.31 26.07
C THR A 50 -6.30 -12.36 25.00
N LYS A 51 -7.50 -12.83 25.39
CA LYS A 51 -8.66 -12.86 24.50
C LYS A 51 -9.02 -11.45 24.02
N GLU A 52 -8.95 -10.48 24.90
CA GLU A 52 -9.26 -9.08 24.60
C GLU A 52 -8.25 -8.47 23.64
N GLU A 53 -6.96 -8.75 23.85
CA GLU A 53 -5.90 -8.32 22.94
C GLU A 53 -6.06 -8.92 21.55
N LYS A 54 -6.36 -10.22 21.47
CA LYS A 54 -6.65 -10.90 20.18
C LYS A 54 -7.84 -10.26 19.47
N ASN A 55 -8.90 -9.95 20.20
CA ASN A 55 -10.09 -9.33 19.62
C ASN A 55 -9.76 -7.96 19.04
N LEU A 56 -9.02 -7.13 19.76
CA LEU A 56 -8.61 -5.80 19.31
C LEU A 56 -7.71 -5.89 18.08
N VAL A 57 -6.62 -6.63 18.18
CA VAL A 57 -5.61 -6.74 17.11
C VAL A 57 -6.20 -7.41 15.88
N GLY A 58 -6.98 -8.48 16.05
CA GLY A 58 -7.62 -9.19 14.95
C GLY A 58 -8.56 -8.32 14.15
N ASN A 59 -9.40 -7.54 14.81
CA ASN A 59 -10.32 -6.62 14.13
C ASN A 59 -9.58 -5.52 13.38
N ILE A 60 -8.47 -5.01 13.92
CA ILE A 60 -7.63 -4.02 13.25
C ILE A 60 -6.99 -4.62 11.99
N LEU A 61 -6.44 -5.83 12.09
CA LEU A 61 -5.80 -6.50 10.95
C LEU A 61 -6.78 -6.80 9.82
N LEU A 62 -7.98 -7.27 10.17
CA LEU A 62 -9.04 -7.50 9.18
C LEU A 62 -9.44 -6.20 8.48
N GLY A 63 -9.57 -5.11 9.23
CA GLY A 63 -9.87 -3.79 8.70
C GLY A 63 -8.78 -3.27 7.77
N PHE A 64 -7.52 -3.45 8.11
CA PHE A 64 -6.39 -3.01 7.28
C PHE A 64 -6.36 -3.70 5.92
N ALA A 65 -6.55 -5.02 5.88
CA ALA A 65 -6.57 -5.75 4.61
C ALA A 65 -7.64 -5.18 3.65
N GLN A 66 -8.80 -4.84 4.15
CA GLN A 66 -9.88 -4.26 3.34
C GLN A 66 -9.58 -2.79 2.96
N THR A 67 -9.04 -2.00 3.89
CA THR A 67 -8.74 -0.59 3.68
C THR A 67 -7.71 -0.39 2.58
N GLU A 68 -6.70 -1.26 2.47
CA GLU A 68 -5.65 -1.15 1.46
C GLU A 68 -6.22 -1.20 0.03
N CYS A 69 -7.29 -1.95 -0.19
CA CYS A 69 -7.96 -2.00 -1.48
C CYS A 69 -8.53 -0.62 -1.86
N ALA A 70 -9.18 0.05 -0.92
CA ALA A 70 -9.74 1.38 -1.14
C ALA A 70 -8.65 2.44 -1.36
N VAL A 71 -7.54 2.35 -0.63
CA VAL A 71 -6.41 3.28 -0.79
C VAL A 71 -5.73 3.06 -2.14
N SER A 72 -5.59 1.81 -2.58
CA SER A 72 -5.07 1.51 -3.92
C SER A 72 -5.93 2.14 -5.01
N ASP A 73 -7.25 2.02 -4.91
CA ASP A 73 -8.19 2.63 -5.85
C ASP A 73 -8.09 4.16 -5.87
N TYR A 74 -7.92 4.78 -4.70
CA TYR A 74 -7.71 6.22 -4.62
C TYR A 74 -6.53 6.67 -5.48
N TRP A 75 -5.38 6.02 -5.32
CA TRP A 75 -4.18 6.40 -6.08
C TRP A 75 -4.31 6.09 -7.58
N THR A 76 -4.79 4.90 -7.93
CA THR A 76 -4.75 4.42 -9.32
C THR A 76 -5.93 4.91 -10.15
N GLN A 77 -7.08 5.19 -9.55
CA GLN A 77 -8.28 5.60 -10.27
C GLN A 77 -8.62 7.07 -10.10
N LYS A 78 -8.40 7.64 -8.91
CA LYS A 78 -8.77 9.03 -8.64
C LYS A 78 -7.62 10.00 -8.94
N VAL A 79 -6.48 9.84 -8.28
CA VAL A 79 -5.34 10.75 -8.45
C VAL A 79 -4.86 10.74 -9.89
N VAL A 80 -4.73 9.58 -10.52
CA VAL A 80 -4.34 9.46 -11.93
C VAL A 80 -5.30 10.20 -12.83
N SER A 81 -6.60 10.16 -12.56
CA SER A 81 -7.60 10.85 -13.37
C SER A 81 -7.63 12.37 -13.17
N TRP A 82 -7.25 12.83 -11.97
CA TRP A 82 -7.27 14.25 -11.64
C TRP A 82 -6.06 15.03 -12.14
N PHE A 83 -4.89 14.38 -12.18
CA PHE A 83 -3.62 15.04 -12.50
C PHE A 83 -3.02 14.47 -13.77
N PRO A 84 -2.95 15.26 -14.86
CA PRO A 84 -2.51 14.76 -16.16
C PRO A 84 -0.99 14.71 -16.37
N LYS A 85 -0.19 15.22 -15.43
CA LYS A 85 1.27 15.18 -15.56
C LYS A 85 1.81 13.77 -15.35
N HIS A 86 2.70 13.32 -16.24
CA HIS A 86 3.23 11.95 -16.21
C HIS A 86 3.92 11.60 -14.89
N GLU A 87 4.72 12.54 -14.35
CA GLU A 87 5.42 12.33 -13.09
C GLU A 87 4.47 12.11 -11.91
N ILE A 88 3.33 12.81 -11.89
CA ILE A 88 2.31 12.65 -10.84
C ILE A 88 1.57 11.33 -11.03
N GLN A 89 1.20 10.99 -12.26
CA GLN A 89 0.50 9.73 -12.54
C GLN A 89 1.38 8.52 -12.21
N GLN A 90 2.67 8.56 -12.57
CA GLN A 90 3.60 7.50 -12.25
C GLN A 90 3.77 7.32 -10.75
N MET A 91 3.89 8.41 -9.99
CA MET A 91 3.93 8.35 -8.54
C MET A 91 2.66 7.71 -7.98
N ALA A 92 1.51 8.12 -8.47
CA ALA A 92 0.23 7.58 -8.02
C ALA A 92 0.10 6.08 -8.31
N MET A 93 0.54 5.63 -9.49
CA MET A 93 0.55 4.21 -9.83
C MET A 93 1.50 3.42 -8.94
N MET A 94 2.67 3.97 -8.62
CA MET A 94 3.62 3.34 -7.70
C MET A 94 3.04 3.23 -6.29
N PHE A 95 2.42 4.28 -5.78
CA PHE A 95 1.78 4.29 -4.47
C PHE A 95 0.63 3.28 -4.43
N GLY A 96 -0.19 3.24 -5.47
CA GLY A 96 -1.27 2.25 -5.59
C GLY A 96 -0.75 0.81 -5.63
N SER A 97 0.36 0.57 -6.32
CA SER A 97 1.04 -0.72 -6.34
C SER A 97 1.55 -1.12 -4.96
N GLN A 98 2.12 -0.18 -4.21
CA GLN A 98 2.57 -0.42 -2.82
C GLN A 98 1.39 -0.81 -1.91
N GLU A 99 0.22 -0.21 -2.10
CA GLU A 99 -0.97 -0.57 -1.31
C GLU A 99 -1.41 -2.01 -1.61
N THR A 100 -1.22 -2.52 -2.82
CA THR A 100 -1.48 -3.94 -3.12
C THR A 100 -0.50 -4.85 -2.39
N ILE A 101 0.75 -4.46 -2.25
CA ILE A 101 1.76 -5.19 -1.48
C ILE A 101 1.36 -5.24 0.00
N HIS A 102 0.85 -4.13 0.55
CA HIS A 102 0.32 -4.07 1.91
C HIS A 102 -0.88 -4.99 2.09
N ALA A 103 -1.83 -4.97 1.16
CA ALA A 103 -3.00 -5.83 1.20
C ALA A 103 -2.62 -7.31 1.21
N VAL A 104 -1.69 -7.70 0.35
CA VAL A 104 -1.17 -9.08 0.31
C VAL A 104 -0.48 -9.44 1.63
N ALA A 105 0.30 -8.52 2.21
CA ALA A 105 0.98 -8.76 3.47
C ALA A 105 0.00 -8.94 4.64
N TYR A 106 -1.02 -8.09 4.75
CA TYR A 106 -2.06 -8.23 5.77
C TYR A 106 -2.87 -9.50 5.57
N SER A 107 -3.21 -9.83 4.34
CA SER A 107 -3.91 -11.07 4.01
C SER A 107 -3.10 -12.29 4.43
N TYR A 108 -1.81 -12.31 4.11
CA TYR A 108 -0.90 -13.39 4.50
C TYR A 108 -0.80 -13.52 6.03
N LEU A 109 -0.70 -12.40 6.75
CA LEU A 109 -0.68 -12.41 8.20
C LEU A 109 -2.01 -12.94 8.78
N ASN A 110 -3.13 -12.49 8.26
CA ASN A 110 -4.45 -12.93 8.70
C ASN A 110 -4.62 -14.45 8.51
N GLU A 111 -4.19 -14.97 7.36
CA GLU A 111 -4.21 -16.41 7.10
C GLU A 111 -3.28 -17.18 8.05
N THR A 112 -2.09 -16.65 8.30
CA THR A 112 -1.10 -17.25 9.19
C THR A 112 -1.63 -17.33 10.62
N LEU A 113 -2.35 -16.30 11.09
CA LEU A 113 -3.00 -16.27 12.40
C LEU A 113 -4.36 -16.98 12.39
N LYS A 114 -4.81 -17.49 11.25
CA LYS A 114 -6.10 -18.18 11.07
C LYS A 114 -7.29 -17.28 11.41
N LEU A 115 -7.21 -16.02 11.05
CA LEU A 115 -8.35 -15.11 11.13
C LEU A 115 -9.31 -15.40 9.97
N GLU A 116 -10.61 -15.38 10.26
CA GLU A 116 -11.65 -15.58 9.26
C GLU A 116 -12.19 -14.24 8.80
N ASP A 117 -12.67 -14.17 7.57
CA ASP A 117 -13.40 -13.04 6.98
C ASP A 117 -12.66 -11.69 6.97
N TYR A 118 -12.05 -11.37 5.84
CA TYR A 118 -11.40 -10.08 5.60
C TYR A 118 -11.53 -9.63 4.13
#